data_373887b58bfa706578a1789be0036ba3
#
_entry.id   373887b58bfa706578a1789be0036ba3
#
_cell.length_a   1.000
_cell.length_b   1.000
_cell.length_c   1.000
_cell.angle_alpha   90.00
_cell.angle_beta   90.00
_cell.angle_gamma   90.00
#
_symmetry.space_group_name_H-M   'P 1'
#
loop_
_entity.id
_entity.type
_entity.pdbx_description
1 polymer ?
#
loop_
_entity_poly.entity_id
_entity_poly.type
_entity_poly.pdbx_seq_one_letter_code
_entity_poly.pdbx_strand_id
1 'polypeptide(L)'
;MIRKSLALVSLLVVAACGPDAEESPSDATTAAEQGNDAIVSSAKVVVDANGLAIGRGQSREMPRFGTPRGEVDALLTTAFGAEPEKSTNNECGAGPTDFSQAGPLQVAYQDNRFVGWFVGEGEGVATTDGVQTGTTMAELRDGRPVQVITDSTLEGEFQYQSADFGMITGFFEGPETDGEITALAAGVTCFFR
;
A
#
# COMPACT_ATOMS: atom_id res chain seq x y z
N MET A 1 -66.02 0.00 -47.50
CA MET A 1 -65.21 -0.26 -48.71
C MET A 1 -63.89 -0.85 -48.30
N ILE A 2 -63.67 -2.08 -48.70
CA ILE A 2 -62.61 -3.01 -48.31
C ILE A 2 -61.42 -2.74 -49.23
N ARG A 3 -60.24 -2.62 -48.70
CA ARG A 3 -59.00 -2.96 -49.41
C ARG A 3 -57.97 -3.66 -48.51
N LYS A 4 -57.82 -4.97 -48.73
CA LYS A 4 -56.80 -5.82 -48.26
C LYS A 4 -55.47 -5.52 -49.01
N SER A 5 -54.37 -5.39 -48.34
CA SER A 5 -53.04 -5.48 -48.95
C SER A 5 -52.20 -6.48 -48.18
N LEU A 6 -51.81 -7.55 -48.86
CA LEU A 6 -50.85 -8.55 -48.49
C LEU A 6 -49.46 -7.91 -48.39
N ALA A 7 -48.72 -8.15 -47.34
CA ALA A 7 -47.30 -7.89 -47.26
C ALA A 7 -46.54 -9.18 -46.98
N LEU A 8 -45.61 -9.46 -47.86
CA LEU A 8 -44.71 -10.58 -47.98
C LEU A 8 -43.74 -10.66 -46.77
N VAL A 9 -43.65 -11.82 -46.13
CA VAL A 9 -42.66 -12.11 -45.07
C VAL A 9 -41.41 -12.67 -45.75
N SER A 10 -40.35 -11.90 -45.75
CA SER A 10 -39.01 -12.38 -46.12
C SER A 10 -38.25 -12.86 -44.87
N LEU A 11 -37.98 -14.13 -44.80
CA LEU A 11 -37.19 -14.80 -43.77
C LEU A 11 -35.70 -14.58 -44.09
N LEU A 12 -35.03 -13.72 -43.35
CA LEU A 12 -33.55 -13.61 -43.37
C LEU A 12 -32.97 -14.48 -42.25
N VAL A 13 -32.29 -15.54 -42.60
CA VAL A 13 -31.46 -16.35 -41.70
C VAL A 13 -30.15 -15.62 -41.55
N VAL A 14 -29.90 -15.05 -40.33
CA VAL A 14 -28.60 -14.49 -39.97
C VAL A 14 -27.85 -15.59 -39.23
N ALA A 15 -26.75 -16.06 -39.82
CA ALA A 15 -25.77 -16.93 -39.18
C ALA A 15 -25.09 -16.14 -38.06
N ALA A 16 -25.28 -16.60 -36.80
CA ALA A 16 -24.54 -16.08 -35.65
C ALA A 16 -23.11 -16.65 -35.68
N CYS A 17 -22.16 -15.85 -36.12
CA CYS A 17 -20.78 -16.00 -35.66
C CYS A 17 -20.75 -15.51 -34.21
N GLY A 18 -20.42 -16.41 -33.26
CA GLY A 18 -20.16 -16.05 -31.88
C GLY A 18 -18.95 -15.13 -31.79
N PRO A 19 -18.98 -14.06 -30.98
CA PRO A 19 -17.78 -13.36 -30.68
C PRO A 19 -16.92 -14.20 -29.72
N ASP A 20 -15.69 -14.46 -30.11
CA ASP A 20 -14.63 -14.75 -29.16
C ASP A 20 -14.64 -13.63 -28.13
N ALA A 21 -14.83 -13.96 -26.86
CA ALA A 21 -14.69 -13.00 -25.77
C ALA A 21 -13.18 -12.69 -25.65
N GLU A 22 -12.72 -11.68 -26.39
CA GLU A 22 -11.49 -10.99 -26.02
C GLU A 22 -11.78 -10.33 -24.67
N GLU A 23 -11.19 -10.89 -23.60
CA GLU A 23 -11.12 -10.24 -22.30
C GLU A 23 -10.47 -8.88 -22.50
N SER A 24 -11.28 -7.84 -22.35
CA SER A 24 -10.85 -6.45 -22.52
C SER A 24 -9.88 -6.12 -21.39
N PRO A 25 -8.67 -5.59 -21.63
CA PRO A 25 -7.72 -5.21 -20.58
C PRO A 25 -8.28 -4.18 -19.58
N SER A 26 -9.44 -3.58 -19.88
CA SER A 26 -10.16 -2.65 -19.02
C SER A 26 -10.73 -3.29 -17.74
N ASP A 27 -11.15 -4.55 -17.79
CA ASP A 27 -11.80 -5.20 -16.64
C ASP A 27 -10.76 -5.59 -15.54
N ALA A 28 -9.55 -5.97 -15.93
CA ALA A 28 -8.48 -6.32 -15.00
C ALA A 28 -7.98 -5.09 -14.21
N THR A 29 -7.83 -3.95 -14.87
CA THR A 29 -7.43 -2.68 -14.23
C THR A 29 -8.46 -2.23 -13.20
N THR A 30 -9.74 -2.31 -13.52
CA THR A 30 -10.83 -1.91 -12.61
C THR A 30 -10.89 -2.80 -11.36
N ALA A 31 -10.63 -4.11 -11.49
CA ALA A 31 -10.64 -5.05 -10.38
C ALA A 31 -9.46 -4.79 -9.41
N ALA A 32 -8.26 -4.50 -9.93
CA ALA A 32 -7.08 -4.17 -9.13
C ALA A 32 -7.24 -2.85 -8.36
N GLU A 33 -7.78 -1.80 -9.00
CA GLU A 33 -8.08 -0.53 -8.34
C GLU A 33 -9.11 -0.68 -7.22
N GLN A 34 -10.18 -1.45 -7.43
CA GLN A 34 -11.18 -1.74 -6.39
C GLN A 34 -10.60 -2.54 -5.22
N GLY A 35 -9.67 -3.48 -5.48
CA GLY A 35 -8.95 -4.22 -4.46
C GLY A 35 -8.10 -3.31 -3.58
N ASN A 36 -7.33 -2.42 -4.16
CA ASN A 36 -6.50 -1.45 -3.46
C ASN A 36 -7.33 -0.48 -2.60
N ASP A 37 -8.43 0.05 -3.13
CA ASP A 37 -9.35 0.92 -2.39
C ASP A 37 -9.96 0.21 -1.18
N ALA A 38 -10.30 -1.07 -1.28
CA ALA A 38 -10.81 -1.87 -0.17
C ALA A 38 -9.75 -2.04 0.94
N ILE A 39 -8.50 -2.33 0.58
CA ILE A 39 -7.37 -2.45 1.51
C ILE A 39 -7.15 -1.13 2.25
N VAL A 40 -7.00 -0.03 1.52
CA VAL A 40 -6.79 1.32 2.07
C VAL A 40 -7.95 1.72 2.99
N SER A 41 -9.19 1.43 2.61
CA SER A 41 -10.37 1.78 3.41
C SER A 41 -10.51 0.96 4.69
N SER A 42 -9.96 -0.25 4.75
CA SER A 42 -9.98 -1.12 5.93
C SER A 42 -8.83 -0.84 6.90
N ALA A 43 -7.73 -0.24 6.44
CA ALA A 43 -6.58 0.06 7.26
C ALA A 43 -6.90 1.04 8.40
N LYS A 44 -6.30 0.84 9.57
CA LYS A 44 -6.32 1.78 10.71
C LYS A 44 -5.42 2.98 10.45
N VAL A 45 -4.26 2.70 9.86
CA VAL A 45 -3.27 3.69 9.44
C VAL A 45 -2.87 3.40 8.00
N VAL A 46 -2.86 4.44 7.19
CA VAL A 46 -2.31 4.40 5.85
C VAL A 46 -0.97 5.12 5.88
N VAL A 47 0.06 4.51 5.32
CA VAL A 47 1.42 5.06 5.26
C VAL A 47 1.74 5.54 3.84
N ASP A 48 2.52 6.59 3.73
CA ASP A 48 3.12 7.02 2.46
C ASP A 48 4.61 7.32 2.64
N ALA A 49 5.31 7.63 1.55
CA ALA A 49 6.74 7.88 1.59
C ALA A 49 7.16 9.09 2.46
N ASN A 50 6.23 9.93 2.89
CA ASN A 50 6.49 11.19 3.60
C ASN A 50 5.73 11.32 4.93
N GLY A 51 4.92 10.30 5.31
CA GLY A 51 4.12 10.40 6.50
C GLY A 51 3.08 9.29 6.69
N LEU A 52 2.06 9.63 7.44
CA LEU A 52 0.94 8.76 7.78
C LEU A 52 -0.38 9.45 7.44
N ALA A 53 -1.44 8.65 7.31
CA ALA A 53 -2.80 9.16 7.30
C ALA A 53 -3.65 8.29 8.24
N ILE A 54 -4.26 8.92 9.23
CA ILE A 54 -4.95 8.29 10.35
C ILE A 54 -6.38 8.84 10.42
N GLY A 55 -7.35 7.97 10.63
CA GLY A 55 -8.76 8.35 10.62
C GLY A 55 -9.42 8.21 9.25
N ARG A 56 -10.69 8.60 9.15
CA ARG A 56 -11.51 8.42 7.95
C ARG A 56 -12.28 9.69 7.59
N GLY A 57 -12.50 9.88 6.28
CA GLY A 57 -13.30 10.99 5.78
C GLY A 57 -12.74 12.35 6.20
N GLN A 58 -13.61 13.23 6.71
CA GLN A 58 -13.23 14.60 7.12
C GLN A 58 -12.42 14.64 8.44
N SER A 59 -12.37 13.53 9.19
CA SER A 59 -11.57 13.41 10.43
C SER A 59 -10.22 12.74 10.17
N ARG A 60 -9.77 12.69 8.92
CA ARG A 60 -8.47 12.12 8.56
C ARG A 60 -7.35 13.13 8.83
N GLU A 61 -6.45 12.77 9.74
CA GLU A 61 -5.24 13.51 10.04
C GLU A 61 -4.06 12.95 9.24
N MET A 62 -3.18 13.82 8.78
CA MET A 62 -2.07 13.46 7.89
C MET A 62 -0.73 13.98 8.41
N PRO A 63 -0.21 13.43 9.54
CA PRO A 63 1.09 13.83 10.05
C PRO A 63 2.19 13.47 9.04
N ARG A 64 2.99 14.48 8.69
CA ARG A 64 4.14 14.36 7.78
C ARG A 64 5.44 14.30 8.57
N PHE A 65 6.53 13.90 7.92
CA PHE A 65 7.85 14.01 8.53
C PHE A 65 8.08 15.44 9.02
N GLY A 66 8.59 15.59 10.24
CA GLY A 66 8.70 16.85 10.97
C GLY A 66 7.56 17.13 11.96
N THR A 67 6.45 16.39 11.94
CA THR A 67 5.37 16.52 12.94
C THR A 67 5.90 16.19 14.35
N PRO A 68 5.52 16.94 15.40
CA PRO A 68 5.92 16.65 16.77
C PRO A 68 5.47 15.27 17.24
N ARG A 69 6.35 14.56 18.00
CA ARG A 69 6.09 13.20 18.52
C ARG A 69 4.75 13.08 19.25
N GLY A 70 4.46 14.03 20.15
CA GLY A 70 3.24 13.97 20.96
C GLY A 70 1.95 13.99 20.13
N GLU A 71 1.95 14.69 19.01
CA GLU A 71 0.82 14.71 18.08
C GLU A 71 0.66 13.35 17.38
N VAL A 72 1.75 12.78 16.86
CA VAL A 72 1.73 11.47 16.20
C VAL A 72 1.32 10.36 17.18
N ASP A 73 1.90 10.33 18.40
CA ASP A 73 1.58 9.34 19.44
C ASP A 73 0.10 9.39 19.83
N ALA A 74 -0.50 10.59 19.92
CA ALA A 74 -1.92 10.74 20.24
C ALA A 74 -2.82 10.18 19.12
N LEU A 75 -2.44 10.38 17.86
CA LEU A 75 -3.14 9.82 16.71
C LEU A 75 -3.01 8.29 16.66
N LEU A 76 -1.82 7.75 16.94
CA LEU A 76 -1.59 6.30 17.03
C LEU A 76 -2.42 5.68 18.16
N THR A 77 -2.48 6.33 19.32
CA THR A 77 -3.33 5.90 20.45
C THR A 77 -4.79 5.80 20.02
N THR A 78 -5.27 6.78 19.27
CA THR A 78 -6.64 6.77 18.74
C THR A 78 -6.88 5.63 17.74
N ALA A 79 -5.92 5.38 16.86
CA ALA A 79 -6.04 4.37 15.80
C ALA A 79 -5.99 2.94 16.34
N PHE A 80 -5.10 2.68 17.29
CA PHE A 80 -4.86 1.33 17.82
C PHE A 80 -5.56 1.06 19.16
N GLY A 81 -6.09 2.10 19.82
CA GLY A 81 -6.82 1.97 21.08
C GLY A 81 -5.94 1.79 22.33
N ALA A 82 -4.63 1.95 22.20
CA ALA A 82 -3.65 1.86 23.30
C ALA A 82 -2.50 2.83 23.05
N GLU A 83 -1.87 3.30 24.13
CA GLU A 83 -0.65 4.11 24.00
C GLU A 83 0.48 3.29 23.34
N PRO A 84 1.24 3.87 22.39
CA PRO A 84 2.38 3.20 21.80
C PRO A 84 3.47 2.86 22.82
N GLU A 85 4.08 1.70 22.66
CA GLU A 85 5.28 1.31 23.40
C GLU A 85 6.48 2.16 22.94
N LYS A 86 7.26 2.68 23.90
CA LYS A 86 8.37 3.60 23.64
C LYS A 86 9.70 2.94 23.85
N SER A 87 10.63 3.17 22.91
CA SER A 87 12.02 2.73 23.01
C SER A 87 12.96 3.76 22.41
N THR A 88 14.27 3.59 22.66
CA THR A 88 15.33 4.46 22.13
C THR A 88 16.50 3.59 21.66
N ASN A 89 17.05 3.91 20.50
CA ASN A 89 18.30 3.34 20.01
C ASN A 89 19.32 4.48 19.81
N ASN A 90 20.39 4.44 20.64
CA ASN A 90 21.47 5.42 20.57
C ASN A 90 22.56 5.07 19.55
N GLU A 91 22.49 3.85 18.98
CA GLU A 91 23.47 3.33 18.02
C GLU A 91 22.92 3.30 16.58
N CYS A 92 21.78 3.95 16.34
CA CYS A 92 21.21 4.07 15.00
C CYS A 92 22.19 4.80 14.08
N GLY A 93 22.44 4.29 12.87
CA GLY A 93 23.39 4.87 11.93
C GLY A 93 23.05 6.31 11.51
N ALA A 94 21.77 6.70 11.60
CA ALA A 94 21.30 8.07 11.37
C ALA A 94 21.39 8.99 12.61
N GLY A 95 21.95 8.50 13.73
CA GLY A 95 21.99 9.19 15.03
C GLY A 95 20.97 8.63 16.02
N PRO A 96 21.02 9.08 17.29
CA PRO A 96 20.07 8.63 18.32
C PRO A 96 18.63 8.79 17.85
N THR A 97 17.87 7.72 17.96
CA THR A 97 16.50 7.65 17.45
C THR A 97 15.57 7.07 18.50
N ASP A 98 14.48 7.78 18.75
CA ASP A 98 13.39 7.30 19.57
C ASP A 98 12.34 6.62 18.72
N PHE A 99 11.62 5.66 19.30
CA PHE A 99 10.55 4.93 18.62
C PHE A 99 9.26 4.91 19.42
N SER A 100 8.15 4.83 18.69
CA SER A 100 6.84 4.50 19.21
C SER A 100 6.28 3.34 18.41
N GLN A 101 5.98 2.21 19.07
CA GLN A 101 5.42 1.00 18.46
C GLN A 101 3.92 0.92 18.72
N ALA A 102 3.11 0.81 17.65
CA ALA A 102 1.67 0.66 17.71
C ALA A 102 1.22 -0.44 16.74
N GLY A 103 0.90 -1.63 17.26
CA GLY A 103 0.65 -2.81 16.42
C GLY A 103 1.88 -3.13 15.53
N PRO A 104 1.69 -3.35 14.22
CA PRO A 104 2.81 -3.61 13.31
C PRO A 104 3.62 -2.36 12.93
N LEU A 105 3.13 -1.16 13.26
CA LEU A 105 3.74 0.11 12.88
C LEU A 105 4.69 0.61 13.97
N GLN A 106 5.94 0.84 13.59
CA GLN A 106 6.94 1.56 14.38
C GLN A 106 7.20 2.92 13.75
N VAL A 107 7.11 3.98 14.54
CA VAL A 107 7.40 5.36 14.11
C VAL A 107 8.70 5.82 14.74
N ALA A 108 9.59 6.37 13.92
CA ALA A 108 10.91 6.87 14.32
C ALA A 108 10.89 8.38 14.52
N TYR A 109 11.59 8.83 15.57
CA TYR A 109 11.71 10.25 15.93
C TYR A 109 13.16 10.62 16.19
N GLN A 110 13.56 11.78 15.67
CA GLN A 110 14.80 12.47 16.04
C GLN A 110 14.45 13.90 16.46
N ASP A 111 15.13 14.40 17.49
CA ASP A 111 14.83 15.72 18.05
C ASP A 111 13.32 15.92 18.35
N ASN A 112 12.66 14.87 18.82
CA ASN A 112 11.22 14.84 19.12
C ASN A 112 10.30 15.10 17.90
N ARG A 113 10.81 14.81 16.68
CA ARG A 113 10.09 14.96 15.42
C ARG A 113 10.03 13.66 14.65
N PHE A 114 8.90 13.39 14.04
CA PHE A 114 8.67 12.25 13.17
C PHE A 114 9.61 12.30 11.96
N VAL A 115 10.42 11.24 11.75
CA VAL A 115 11.43 11.19 10.68
C VAL A 115 11.35 9.94 9.81
N GLY A 116 10.60 8.93 10.22
CA GLY A 116 10.48 7.69 9.47
C GLY A 116 9.52 6.71 10.11
N TRP A 117 9.12 5.72 9.35
CA TRP A 117 8.27 4.63 9.80
C TRP A 117 8.75 3.28 9.26
N PHE A 118 8.42 2.24 10.02
CA PHE A 118 8.61 0.84 9.65
C PHE A 118 7.34 0.07 9.97
N VAL A 119 6.89 -0.76 9.04
CA VAL A 119 5.76 -1.68 9.21
C VAL A 119 6.29 -3.09 9.09
N GLY A 120 6.19 -3.87 10.15
CA GLY A 120 6.45 -5.31 10.14
C GLY A 120 5.18 -6.11 9.86
N GLU A 121 5.27 -7.42 10.09
CA GLU A 121 4.13 -8.32 9.92
C GLU A 121 2.98 -7.95 10.84
N GLY A 122 1.76 -8.00 10.30
CA GLY A 122 0.53 -7.72 11.04
C GLY A 122 -0.50 -6.98 10.21
N GLU A 123 -1.68 -6.79 10.80
CA GLU A 123 -2.82 -6.20 10.11
C GLU A 123 -3.06 -4.74 10.50
N GLY A 124 -3.80 -4.03 9.66
CA GLY A 124 -4.31 -2.69 9.95
C GLY A 124 -3.43 -1.55 9.46
N VAL A 125 -2.34 -1.83 8.76
CA VAL A 125 -1.50 -0.83 8.11
C VAL A 125 -1.33 -1.19 6.63
N ALA A 126 -1.53 -0.20 5.75
CA ALA A 126 -1.32 -0.34 4.32
C ALA A 126 -0.71 0.95 3.76
N THR A 127 -0.08 0.87 2.61
CA THR A 127 0.36 2.06 1.88
C THR A 127 -0.81 2.73 1.16
N THR A 128 -0.63 3.96 0.71
CA THR A 128 -1.65 4.72 -0.07
C THR A 128 -2.07 4.01 -1.37
N ASP A 129 -1.23 3.15 -1.89
CA ASP A 129 -1.46 2.35 -3.09
C ASP A 129 -1.80 0.88 -2.80
N GLY A 130 -2.24 0.59 -1.56
CA GLY A 130 -2.82 -0.69 -1.16
C GLY A 130 -1.81 -1.80 -0.89
N VAL A 131 -0.51 -1.51 -0.80
CA VAL A 131 0.50 -2.51 -0.45
C VAL A 131 0.54 -2.70 1.06
N GLN A 132 0.61 -3.94 1.51
CA GLN A 132 0.73 -4.32 2.93
C GLN A 132 1.67 -5.53 3.08
N THR A 133 2.04 -5.88 4.28
CA THR A 133 2.75 -7.14 4.55
C THR A 133 1.86 -8.32 4.18
N GLY A 134 2.45 -9.38 3.59
CA GLY A 134 1.73 -10.49 2.98
C GLY A 134 1.34 -10.29 1.50
N THR A 135 1.45 -9.07 0.95
CA THR A 135 1.35 -8.86 -0.51
C THR A 135 2.51 -9.59 -1.20
N THR A 136 2.24 -10.31 -2.28
CA THR A 136 3.28 -11.01 -3.02
C THR A 136 4.08 -10.06 -3.92
N MET A 137 5.33 -10.42 -4.21
CA MET A 137 6.17 -9.68 -5.16
C MET A 137 5.56 -9.66 -6.58
N ALA A 138 4.79 -10.68 -6.95
CA ALA A 138 4.05 -10.72 -8.21
C ALA A 138 2.96 -9.63 -8.24
N GLU A 139 2.14 -9.56 -7.20
CA GLU A 139 1.09 -8.53 -7.06
C GLU A 139 1.69 -7.12 -6.98
N LEU A 140 2.81 -6.95 -6.26
CA LEU A 140 3.48 -5.64 -6.17
C LEU A 140 3.98 -5.18 -7.55
N ARG A 141 4.50 -6.08 -8.39
CA ARG A 141 5.01 -5.78 -9.74
C ARG A 141 3.90 -5.58 -10.77
N ASP A 142 2.69 -6.03 -10.47
CA ASP A 142 1.56 -5.79 -11.35
C ASP A 142 1.18 -4.31 -11.33
N GLY A 143 1.56 -3.60 -12.38
CA GLY A 143 1.29 -2.18 -12.58
C GLY A 143 2.32 -1.19 -12.03
N ARG A 144 3.44 -1.66 -11.42
CA ARG A 144 4.51 -0.75 -10.95
C ARG A 144 5.91 -1.33 -11.08
N PRO A 145 6.92 -0.49 -11.38
CA PRO A 145 8.31 -0.91 -11.39
C PRO A 145 8.81 -1.13 -9.95
N VAL A 146 9.42 -2.29 -9.71
CA VAL A 146 10.06 -2.68 -8.45
C VAL A 146 11.52 -2.98 -8.71
N GLN A 147 12.40 -2.41 -7.90
CA GLN A 147 13.85 -2.66 -7.94
C GLN A 147 14.26 -3.50 -6.73
N VAL A 148 14.73 -4.71 -6.95
CA VAL A 148 15.39 -5.52 -5.91
C VAL A 148 16.83 -5.05 -5.76
N ILE A 149 17.27 -4.86 -4.53
CA ILE A 149 18.62 -4.37 -4.17
C ILE A 149 19.53 -5.57 -3.95
N THR A 150 20.19 -6.02 -5.00
CA THR A 150 20.99 -7.25 -5.02
C THR A 150 22.34 -7.14 -4.29
N ASP A 151 22.83 -5.93 -4.07
CA ASP A 151 24.08 -5.61 -3.36
C ASP A 151 23.86 -5.19 -1.89
N SER A 152 22.60 -5.28 -1.41
CA SER A 152 22.27 -5.07 -0.01
C SER A 152 22.86 -6.16 0.90
N THR A 153 23.24 -5.77 2.12
CA THR A 153 23.57 -6.71 3.20
C THR A 153 22.31 -7.28 3.88
N LEU A 154 21.15 -6.72 3.53
CA LEU A 154 19.82 -7.15 4.03
C LEU A 154 19.15 -8.00 2.95
N GLU A 155 18.82 -9.23 3.31
CA GLU A 155 18.20 -10.17 2.38
C GLU A 155 16.79 -9.72 1.98
N GLY A 156 16.43 -9.89 0.71
CA GLY A 156 15.11 -9.56 0.20
C GLY A 156 14.79 -8.06 0.14
N GLU A 157 15.80 -7.17 0.22
CA GLU A 157 15.56 -5.73 0.14
C GLU A 157 15.11 -5.31 -1.27
N PHE A 158 14.05 -4.51 -1.34
CA PHE A 158 13.58 -3.90 -2.58
C PHE A 158 13.14 -2.46 -2.36
N GLN A 159 12.96 -1.74 -3.46
CA GLN A 159 12.39 -0.39 -3.48
C GLN A 159 11.37 -0.26 -4.60
N TYR A 160 10.36 0.57 -4.36
CA TYR A 160 9.43 0.99 -5.38
C TYR A 160 8.98 2.43 -5.18
N GLN A 161 8.53 3.08 -6.24
CA GLN A 161 7.94 4.40 -6.16
C GLN A 161 6.45 4.27 -5.82
N SER A 162 6.05 4.86 -4.69
CA SER A 162 4.64 4.90 -4.28
C SER A 162 3.83 5.86 -5.18
N ALA A 163 2.51 5.78 -5.10
CA ALA A 163 1.60 6.68 -5.81
C ALA A 163 1.86 8.17 -5.52
N ASP A 164 2.41 8.50 -4.35
CA ASP A 164 2.77 9.87 -3.94
C ASP A 164 4.17 10.32 -4.43
N PHE A 165 4.75 9.59 -5.39
CA PHE A 165 6.07 9.85 -5.99
C PHE A 165 7.26 9.78 -5.02
N GLY A 166 7.08 9.23 -3.83
CA GLY A 166 8.15 8.95 -2.88
C GLY A 166 8.62 7.50 -2.97
N MET A 167 9.81 7.21 -2.43
CA MET A 167 10.35 5.86 -2.39
C MET A 167 9.93 5.15 -1.10
N ILE A 168 9.42 3.96 -1.24
CA ILE A 168 9.20 3.00 -0.14
C ILE A 168 10.21 1.87 -0.32
N THR A 169 10.91 1.54 0.75
CA THR A 169 11.76 0.35 0.86
C THR A 169 10.96 -0.77 1.50
N GLY A 170 11.17 -2.00 1.08
CA GLY A 170 10.56 -3.17 1.69
C GLY A 170 11.51 -4.35 1.74
N PHE A 171 11.05 -5.40 2.41
CA PHE A 171 11.72 -6.68 2.51
C PHE A 171 10.73 -7.77 2.16
N PHE A 172 11.20 -8.82 1.48
CA PHE A 172 10.39 -9.99 1.17
C PHE A 172 11.13 -11.27 1.55
N GLU A 173 10.38 -12.30 1.86
CA GLU A 173 10.87 -13.67 2.04
C GLU A 173 10.35 -14.57 0.92
N GLY A 174 11.18 -15.55 0.53
CA GLY A 174 10.87 -16.48 -0.56
C GLY A 174 11.45 -16.08 -1.91
N PRO A 175 10.98 -16.70 -3.01
CA PRO A 175 11.47 -16.42 -4.36
C PRO A 175 11.17 -14.99 -4.80
N GLU A 176 12.09 -14.38 -5.56
CA GLU A 176 11.90 -13.02 -6.08
C GLU A 176 10.64 -12.87 -6.95
N THR A 177 10.15 -13.95 -7.55
CA THR A 177 8.98 -13.96 -8.44
C THR A 177 7.66 -13.81 -7.70
N ASP A 178 7.53 -14.44 -6.51
CA ASP A 178 6.26 -14.59 -5.77
C ASP A 178 6.43 -14.62 -4.24
N GLY A 179 7.63 -14.26 -3.72
CA GLY A 179 7.86 -14.12 -2.29
C GLY A 179 6.94 -13.08 -1.66
N GLU A 180 6.67 -13.21 -0.36
CA GLU A 180 5.76 -12.34 0.38
C GLU A 180 6.51 -11.17 1.02
N ILE A 181 5.94 -9.98 0.99
CA ILE A 181 6.46 -8.80 1.66
C ILE A 181 6.31 -8.98 3.17
N THR A 182 7.42 -8.93 3.88
CA THR A 182 7.47 -9.07 5.35
C THR A 182 7.60 -7.73 6.07
N ALA A 183 8.12 -6.70 5.39
CA ALA A 183 8.21 -5.36 5.96
C ALA A 183 8.22 -4.26 4.89
N LEU A 184 7.79 -3.06 5.31
CA LEU A 184 7.83 -1.82 4.54
C LEU A 184 8.38 -0.68 5.39
N ALA A 185 9.07 0.28 4.77
CA ALA A 185 9.66 1.41 5.47
C ALA A 185 9.80 2.65 4.59
N ALA A 186 9.78 3.82 5.22
CA ALA A 186 10.20 5.07 4.57
C ALA A 186 10.81 6.05 5.59
N GLY A 187 11.63 6.97 5.10
CA GLY A 187 12.35 7.93 5.91
C GLY A 187 13.53 7.32 6.66
N VAL A 188 13.78 7.78 7.87
CA VAL A 188 14.87 7.29 8.71
C VAL A 188 14.51 5.93 9.29
N THR A 189 15.36 4.94 9.02
CA THR A 189 15.30 3.59 9.59
C THR A 189 16.65 3.24 10.21
N CYS A 190 16.64 2.39 11.24
CA CYS A 190 17.87 1.96 11.93
C CYS A 190 18.43 0.65 11.36
N PHE A 191 18.41 0.48 10.06
CA PHE A 191 19.10 -0.65 9.44
C PHE A 191 20.59 -0.38 9.35
N PHE A 192 21.40 -1.33 9.83
CA PHE A 192 22.85 -1.30 9.61
C PHE A 192 23.14 -1.89 8.22
N ARG A 193 23.67 -1.07 7.36
CA ARG A 193 24.12 -1.45 6.02
C ARG A 193 25.63 -1.47 5.93
#